data_db370dbd78ee6ab83ebec818bb5e225c
#
_entry.id   db370dbd78ee6ab83ebec818bb5e225c
#
_cell.length_a   1.000
_cell.length_b   1.000
_cell.length_c   1.000
_cell.angle_alpha   90.00
_cell.angle_beta   90.00
_cell.angle_gamma   90.00
#
_symmetry.space_group_name_H-M   'P 1'
#
loop_
_entity.id
_entity.type
_entity.pdbx_description
1 polymer ?
#
loop_
_entity_poly.entity_id
_entity_poly.type
_entity_poly.pdbx_seq_one_letter_code
_entity_poly.pdbx_strand_id
1 'polypeptide(L)'
;MILFDSFVLLFIGFMLFRKQRRLIAIASVALFWLLATGWLTAPLIAWTEAGVTPVERPDMHGRTTLIIIGIGTRRSDTGLRPPPDGEARIRTTAALYRTCREQATHCTVVMSGGDPQHHGETEAAVYGRRLIAEGIAPADLVLEPNSRTTYENAKFTASILRSQHDDSRILVASSYQMRRALLDFRHFGIDPQPVYSNRRRAQTGWLPRLRNLEDANQALHELIGIAQFHVYRWLGWF
;
A
#
# COMPACT_ATOMS: atom_id res chain seq x y z
N MET A 1 12.58 -7.63 -6.45
CA MET A 1 12.68 -6.17 -6.82
C MET A 1 12.44 -6.07 -8.33
N ILE A 2 11.22 -5.69 -8.73
CA ILE A 2 10.75 -5.77 -10.13
C ILE A 2 11.66 -5.06 -11.14
N LEU A 3 12.10 -3.83 -10.82
CA LEU A 3 13.02 -3.11 -11.71
C LEU A 3 14.36 -3.80 -11.86
N PHE A 4 14.92 -4.33 -10.78
CA PHE A 4 16.18 -5.07 -10.83
C PHE A 4 16.02 -6.30 -11.73
N ASP A 5 14.97 -7.09 -11.54
CA ASP A 5 14.69 -8.29 -12.33
C ASP A 5 14.50 -7.93 -13.82
N SER A 6 13.82 -6.81 -14.10
CA SER A 6 13.65 -6.31 -15.48
C SER A 6 15.00 -5.96 -16.13
N PHE A 7 15.92 -5.30 -15.43
CA PHE A 7 17.24 -5.00 -15.95
C PHE A 7 18.12 -6.25 -16.10
N VAL A 8 17.99 -7.23 -15.21
CA VAL A 8 18.64 -8.55 -15.37
C VAL A 8 18.15 -9.25 -16.63
N LEU A 9 16.85 -9.26 -16.91
CA LEU A 9 16.29 -9.83 -18.14
C LEU A 9 16.80 -9.10 -19.40
N LEU A 10 16.88 -7.77 -19.36
CA LEU A 10 17.48 -6.99 -20.46
C LEU A 10 18.95 -7.33 -20.67
N PHE A 11 19.71 -7.54 -19.60
CA PHE A 11 21.11 -7.95 -19.67
C PHE A 11 21.27 -9.37 -20.25
N ILE A 12 20.40 -10.32 -19.85
CA ILE A 12 20.36 -11.66 -20.43
C ILE A 12 20.05 -11.57 -21.93
N GLY A 13 19.06 -10.76 -22.32
CA GLY A 13 18.73 -10.51 -23.72
C GLY A 13 19.92 -9.94 -24.51
N PHE A 14 20.65 -8.98 -23.93
CA PHE A 14 21.88 -8.43 -24.50
C PHE A 14 22.95 -9.51 -24.73
N MET A 15 23.09 -10.47 -23.81
CA MET A 15 24.04 -11.58 -23.98
C MET A 15 23.62 -12.56 -25.07
N LEU A 16 22.33 -12.90 -25.13
CA LEU A 16 21.79 -13.92 -26.05
C LEU A 16 21.63 -13.39 -27.49
N PHE A 17 21.11 -12.18 -27.68
CA PHE A 17 20.76 -11.63 -28.99
C PHE A 17 21.89 -10.77 -29.59
N ARG A 18 22.97 -11.39 -30.06
CA ARG A 18 24.17 -10.69 -30.59
C ARG A 18 23.87 -9.64 -31.65
N LYS A 19 22.91 -9.90 -32.55
CA LYS A 19 22.52 -8.96 -33.62
C LYS A 19 21.79 -7.71 -33.12
N GLN A 20 21.15 -7.80 -31.95
CA GLN A 20 20.31 -6.72 -31.37
C GLN A 20 20.99 -6.02 -30.18
N ARG A 21 22.24 -6.35 -29.85
CA ARG A 21 22.94 -5.82 -28.66
C ARG A 21 22.90 -4.30 -28.55
N ARG A 22 23.19 -3.61 -29.67
CA ARG A 22 23.16 -2.13 -29.66
C ARG A 22 21.79 -1.58 -29.32
N LEU A 23 20.73 -2.16 -29.91
CA LEU A 23 19.35 -1.74 -29.64
C LEU A 23 18.96 -2.00 -28.18
N ILE A 24 19.27 -3.19 -27.66
CA ILE A 24 18.97 -3.55 -26.26
C ILE A 24 19.74 -2.62 -25.30
N ALA A 25 21.00 -2.33 -25.55
CA ALA A 25 21.78 -1.42 -24.73
C ALA A 25 21.19 0.01 -24.72
N ILE A 26 20.87 0.55 -25.90
CA ILE A 26 20.24 1.88 -26.02
C ILE A 26 18.88 1.90 -25.30
N ALA A 27 18.05 0.89 -25.52
CA ALA A 27 16.74 0.79 -24.86
C ALA A 27 16.86 0.68 -23.34
N SER A 28 17.83 -0.08 -22.83
CA SER A 28 18.06 -0.22 -21.38
C SER A 28 18.53 1.10 -20.75
N VAL A 29 19.45 1.82 -21.39
CA VAL A 29 19.92 3.13 -20.92
C VAL A 29 18.78 4.16 -20.98
N ALA A 30 18.03 4.19 -22.07
CA ALA A 30 16.88 5.09 -22.22
C ALA A 30 15.80 4.81 -21.16
N LEU A 31 15.47 3.55 -20.94
CA LEU A 31 14.49 3.14 -19.90
C LEU A 31 14.97 3.56 -18.51
N PHE A 32 16.22 3.25 -18.17
CA PHE A 32 16.80 3.68 -16.89
C PHE A 32 16.71 5.19 -16.71
N TRP A 33 17.13 5.95 -17.74
CA TRP A 33 17.14 7.40 -17.69
C TRP A 33 15.73 7.98 -17.55
N LEU A 34 14.76 7.51 -18.33
CA LEU A 34 13.36 7.95 -18.26
C LEU A 34 12.73 7.65 -16.90
N LEU A 35 13.04 6.49 -16.30
CA LEU A 35 12.57 6.15 -14.95
C LEU A 35 13.26 7.03 -13.89
N ALA A 36 14.58 7.13 -13.93
CA ALA A 36 15.35 7.86 -12.94
C ALA A 36 15.11 9.38 -12.96
N THR A 37 14.80 9.94 -14.13
CA THR A 37 14.45 11.36 -14.30
C THR A 37 12.98 11.66 -14.04
N GLY A 38 12.15 10.64 -13.80
CA GLY A 38 10.74 10.77 -13.42
C GLY A 38 9.75 10.87 -14.58
N TRP A 39 10.21 10.97 -15.82
CA TRP A 39 9.32 11.11 -16.99
C TRP A 39 8.41 9.89 -17.19
N LEU A 40 8.93 8.68 -16.94
CA LEU A 40 8.14 7.46 -17.00
C LEU A 40 7.54 7.10 -15.63
N THR A 41 8.20 7.46 -14.54
CA THR A 41 7.72 7.19 -13.17
C THR A 41 6.45 7.95 -12.84
N ALA A 42 6.31 9.20 -13.28
CA ALA A 42 5.12 10.01 -13.03
C ALA A 42 3.82 9.36 -13.58
N PRO A 43 3.74 8.95 -14.86
CA PRO A 43 2.56 8.25 -15.38
C PRO A 43 2.32 6.88 -14.72
N LEU A 44 3.39 6.14 -14.33
CA LEU A 44 3.22 4.88 -13.60
C LEU A 44 2.52 5.10 -12.26
N ILE A 45 2.93 6.12 -11.48
CA ILE A 45 2.25 6.48 -10.23
C ILE A 45 0.80 6.90 -10.52
N ALA A 46 0.57 7.75 -11.51
CA ALA A 46 -0.78 8.20 -11.86
C ALA A 46 -1.72 7.02 -12.20
N TRP A 47 -1.21 5.98 -12.86
CA TRP A 47 -1.99 4.78 -13.15
C TRP A 47 -2.36 3.97 -11.90
N THR A 48 -1.52 3.96 -10.87
CA THR A 48 -1.87 3.30 -9.61
C THR A 48 -3.00 4.02 -8.88
N GLU A 49 -3.14 5.32 -9.07
CA GLU A 49 -4.18 6.16 -8.45
C GLU A 49 -5.45 6.27 -9.31
N ALA A 50 -5.41 5.82 -10.57
CA ALA A 50 -6.51 6.00 -11.52
C ALA A 50 -7.83 5.39 -11.02
N GLY A 51 -8.90 6.19 -11.10
CA GLY A 51 -10.26 5.76 -10.72
C GLY A 51 -10.52 5.76 -9.21
N VAL A 52 -9.63 6.35 -8.40
CA VAL A 52 -9.83 6.54 -6.96
C VAL A 52 -9.91 8.02 -6.64
N THR A 53 -11.02 8.44 -6.04
CA THR A 53 -11.18 9.77 -5.47
C THR A 53 -11.07 9.67 -3.95
N PRO A 54 -10.02 10.19 -3.32
CA PRO A 54 -9.89 10.18 -1.87
C PRO A 54 -10.93 11.06 -1.21
N VAL A 55 -11.39 10.66 -0.05
CA VAL A 55 -12.30 11.44 0.79
C VAL A 55 -11.47 12.22 1.79
N GLU A 56 -11.51 13.56 1.70
CA GLU A 56 -10.76 14.43 2.63
C GLU A 56 -11.42 14.50 4.01
N ARG A 57 -12.76 14.47 4.05
CA ARG A 57 -13.56 14.45 5.26
C ARG A 57 -14.50 13.24 5.20
N PRO A 58 -14.02 12.09 5.67
CA PRO A 58 -14.85 10.89 5.67
C PRO A 58 -16.04 11.05 6.62
N ASP A 59 -17.15 10.50 6.22
CA ASP A 59 -18.35 10.46 7.05
C ASP A 59 -18.14 9.48 8.20
N MET A 60 -18.30 9.99 9.43
CA MET A 60 -18.08 9.25 10.68
C MET A 60 -19.33 9.38 11.55
N HIS A 61 -20.12 8.33 11.57
CA HIS A 61 -21.34 8.29 12.37
C HIS A 61 -21.56 6.91 12.97
N GLY A 62 -22.41 6.82 13.99
CA GLY A 62 -22.74 5.56 14.62
C GLY A 62 -21.50 4.78 15.08
N ARG A 63 -21.36 3.56 14.61
CA ARG A 63 -20.17 2.70 14.81
C ARG A 63 -19.25 2.84 13.62
N THR A 64 -18.13 3.51 13.81
CA THR A 64 -17.15 3.78 12.75
C THR A 64 -15.90 2.93 12.93
N THR A 65 -15.49 2.23 11.86
CA THR A 65 -14.25 1.45 11.85
C THR A 65 -13.23 2.09 10.91
N LEU A 66 -12.05 2.40 11.47
CA LEU A 66 -10.86 2.84 10.75
C LEU A 66 -10.00 1.61 10.44
N ILE A 67 -9.77 1.34 9.16
CA ILE A 67 -8.98 0.21 8.69
C ILE A 67 -7.61 0.73 8.26
N ILE A 68 -6.56 0.20 8.86
CA ILE A 68 -5.17 0.46 8.49
C ILE A 68 -4.51 -0.84 8.08
N ILE A 69 -3.88 -0.87 6.91
CA ILE A 69 -3.16 -2.04 6.40
C ILE A 69 -1.65 -1.81 6.46
N GLY A 70 -0.90 -2.86 6.73
CA GLY A 70 0.56 -2.82 6.78
C GLY A 70 1.23 -2.57 5.42
N ILE A 71 2.49 -2.22 5.44
CA ILE A 71 3.34 -2.05 4.26
C ILE A 71 4.78 -2.52 4.53
N GLY A 72 4.94 -3.43 5.44
CA GLY A 72 6.21 -3.93 5.88
C GLY A 72 6.71 -3.30 7.19
N THR A 73 7.81 -3.85 7.64
CA THR A 73 8.60 -3.33 8.77
C THR A 73 10.04 -3.15 8.33
N ARG A 74 10.81 -2.39 9.08
CA ARG A 74 12.25 -2.26 8.89
C ARG A 74 12.97 -2.30 10.23
N ARG A 75 14.17 -2.84 10.22
CA ARG A 75 15.03 -2.90 11.41
C ARG A 75 15.59 -1.52 11.73
N SER A 76 15.67 -1.21 13.02
CA SER A 76 16.33 -0.03 13.59
C SER A 76 17.10 -0.44 14.83
N ASP A 77 17.91 0.45 15.38
CA ASP A 77 18.70 0.20 16.60
C ASP A 77 17.82 -0.15 17.82
N THR A 78 16.55 0.23 17.80
CA THR A 78 15.59 0.00 18.89
C THR A 78 14.53 -1.07 18.57
N GLY A 79 14.78 -1.93 17.56
CA GLY A 79 13.86 -2.98 17.14
C GLY A 79 13.14 -2.67 15.81
N LEU A 80 12.04 -3.38 15.56
CA LEU A 80 11.26 -3.20 14.33
C LEU A 80 10.41 -1.92 14.37
N ARG A 81 10.37 -1.22 13.25
CA ARG A 81 9.58 0.00 13.07
C ARG A 81 8.83 -0.02 11.73
N PRO A 82 7.70 0.69 11.62
CA PRO A 82 7.08 0.95 10.33
C PRO A 82 8.01 1.74 9.40
N PRO A 83 7.97 1.51 8.08
CA PRO A 83 8.63 2.40 7.12
C PRO A 83 7.95 3.78 7.07
N PRO A 84 8.52 4.80 6.39
CA PRO A 84 7.96 6.15 6.36
C PRO A 84 6.49 6.23 5.94
N ASP A 85 6.07 5.42 4.96
CA ASP A 85 4.67 5.36 4.54
C ASP A 85 3.78 4.71 5.62
N GLY A 86 4.30 3.73 6.35
CA GLY A 86 3.63 3.15 7.52
C GLY A 86 3.44 4.15 8.66
N GLU A 87 4.47 4.95 8.96
CA GLU A 87 4.36 6.04 9.95
C GLU A 87 3.35 7.11 9.49
N ALA A 88 3.27 7.40 8.19
CA ALA A 88 2.25 8.30 7.67
C ALA A 88 0.84 7.75 7.89
N ARG A 89 0.62 6.45 7.65
CA ARG A 89 -0.67 5.79 7.92
C ARG A 89 -1.06 5.86 9.38
N ILE A 90 -0.12 5.60 10.29
CA ILE A 90 -0.34 5.68 11.73
C ILE A 90 -0.79 7.07 12.14
N ARG A 91 -0.05 8.12 11.72
CA ARG A 91 -0.41 9.51 12.03
C ARG A 91 -1.78 9.90 11.47
N THR A 92 -2.09 9.52 10.23
CA THR A 92 -3.40 9.79 9.61
C THR A 92 -4.50 9.06 10.37
N THR A 93 -4.31 7.78 10.71
CA THR A 93 -5.29 7.01 11.49
C THR A 93 -5.51 7.61 12.87
N ALA A 94 -4.46 8.05 13.57
CA ALA A 94 -4.58 8.70 14.86
C ALA A 94 -5.33 10.04 14.79
N ALA A 95 -5.11 10.82 13.72
CA ALA A 95 -5.87 12.04 13.49
C ALA A 95 -7.36 11.77 13.24
N LEU A 96 -7.67 10.78 12.38
CA LEU A 96 -9.03 10.34 12.12
C LEU A 96 -9.71 9.76 13.36
N TYR A 97 -8.98 9.00 14.18
CA TYR A 97 -9.50 8.44 15.42
C TYR A 97 -9.94 9.55 16.40
N ARG A 98 -9.15 10.62 16.55
CA ARG A 98 -9.55 11.78 17.39
C ARG A 98 -10.86 12.39 16.89
N THR A 99 -10.97 12.64 15.58
CA THR A 99 -12.22 13.15 14.98
C THR A 99 -13.39 12.19 15.15
N CYS A 100 -13.12 10.89 14.97
CA CYS A 100 -14.14 9.86 15.15
C CYS A 100 -14.69 9.84 16.59
N ARG A 101 -13.84 9.97 17.58
CA ARG A 101 -14.24 10.03 19.00
C ARG A 101 -15.13 11.23 19.32
N GLU A 102 -15.08 12.28 18.51
CA GLU A 102 -15.93 13.48 18.66
C GLU A 102 -17.27 13.34 17.93
N GLN A 103 -17.31 12.59 16.82
CA GLN A 103 -18.45 12.56 15.89
C GLN A 103 -19.26 11.26 15.94
N ALA A 104 -18.61 10.12 16.19
CA ALA A 104 -19.23 8.80 16.17
C ALA A 104 -19.58 8.31 17.59
N THR A 105 -20.54 7.39 17.67
CA THR A 105 -20.93 6.76 18.94
C THR A 105 -19.86 5.80 19.44
N HIS A 106 -19.19 5.11 18.51
CA HIS A 106 -18.11 4.16 18.80
C HIS A 106 -17.08 4.16 17.69
N CYS A 107 -15.81 4.10 18.06
CA CYS A 107 -14.68 4.10 17.11
C CYS A 107 -13.81 2.87 17.33
N THR A 108 -13.63 2.06 16.29
CA THR A 108 -12.71 0.92 16.29
C THR A 108 -11.60 1.16 15.28
N VAL A 109 -10.39 0.75 15.59
CA VAL A 109 -9.26 0.73 14.66
C VAL A 109 -8.86 -0.72 14.42
N VAL A 110 -8.93 -1.18 13.17
CA VAL A 110 -8.44 -2.50 12.76
C VAL A 110 -7.10 -2.33 12.06
N MET A 111 -6.04 -2.83 12.68
CA MET A 111 -4.69 -2.88 12.07
C MET A 111 -4.43 -4.29 11.55
N SER A 112 -4.35 -4.42 10.22
CA SER A 112 -4.11 -5.69 9.54
C SER A 112 -2.71 -5.74 8.94
N GLY A 113 -1.95 -6.78 9.29
CA GLY A 113 -0.61 -7.04 8.76
C GLY A 113 0.12 -8.14 9.54
N GLY A 114 0.47 -9.23 8.85
CA GLY A 114 1.26 -10.34 9.38
C GLY A 114 2.77 -10.07 9.33
N ASP A 115 3.57 -11.14 9.13
CA ASP A 115 5.03 -11.03 8.98
C ASP A 115 5.49 -11.61 7.61
N PRO A 116 5.18 -10.93 6.48
CA PRO A 116 5.59 -11.39 5.15
C PRO A 116 7.11 -11.30 4.93
N GLN A 117 7.80 -10.51 5.73
CA GLN A 117 9.24 -10.28 5.64
C GLN A 117 10.06 -11.22 6.53
N HIS A 118 9.40 -12.06 7.34
CA HIS A 118 10.02 -12.99 8.29
C HIS A 118 10.98 -12.28 9.28
N HIS A 119 10.58 -11.13 9.76
CA HIS A 119 11.33 -10.37 10.75
C HIS A 119 11.15 -10.89 12.20
N GLY A 120 10.21 -11.83 12.41
CA GLY A 120 9.91 -12.45 13.70
C GLY A 120 8.83 -11.73 14.51
N GLU A 121 8.24 -10.64 13.97
CA GLU A 121 7.13 -9.94 14.59
C GLU A 121 6.19 -9.41 13.48
N THR A 122 4.89 -9.48 13.75
CA THR A 122 3.87 -9.06 12.77
C THR A 122 3.81 -7.55 12.63
N GLU A 123 3.46 -7.07 11.42
CA GLU A 123 3.20 -5.65 11.20
C GLU A 123 2.11 -5.13 12.15
N ALA A 124 1.06 -5.93 12.39
CA ALA A 124 -0.01 -5.59 13.32
C ALA A 124 0.52 -5.29 14.73
N ALA A 125 1.46 -6.09 15.25
CA ALA A 125 2.05 -5.85 16.56
C ALA A 125 2.94 -4.59 16.57
N VAL A 126 3.79 -4.42 15.54
CA VAL A 126 4.68 -3.26 15.41
C VAL A 126 3.90 -1.97 15.29
N TYR A 127 2.89 -1.94 14.38
CA TYR A 127 2.05 -0.76 14.17
C TYR A 127 1.12 -0.51 15.34
N GLY A 128 0.59 -1.58 15.97
CA GLY A 128 -0.30 -1.48 17.13
C GLY A 128 0.35 -0.71 18.30
N ARG A 129 1.60 -1.02 18.62
CA ARG A 129 2.35 -0.25 19.64
C ARG A 129 2.48 1.23 19.29
N ARG A 130 2.70 1.53 18.01
CA ARG A 130 2.80 2.92 17.53
C ARG A 130 1.46 3.63 17.58
N LEU A 131 0.36 2.95 17.19
CA LEU A 131 -1.01 3.47 17.25
C LEU A 131 -1.40 3.81 18.70
N ILE A 132 -1.08 2.94 19.65
CA ILE A 132 -1.30 3.21 21.09
C ILE A 132 -0.47 4.43 21.54
N ALA A 133 0.80 4.53 21.14
CA ALA A 133 1.65 5.67 21.46
C ALA A 133 1.13 6.99 20.85
N GLU A 134 0.39 6.95 19.74
CA GLU A 134 -0.28 8.11 19.12
C GLU A 134 -1.68 8.40 19.72
N GLY A 135 -2.07 7.68 20.80
CA GLY A 135 -3.27 7.97 21.57
C GLY A 135 -4.51 7.13 21.22
N ILE A 136 -4.38 6.06 20.45
CA ILE A 136 -5.47 5.11 20.25
C ILE A 136 -5.62 4.25 21.50
N ALA A 137 -6.83 4.19 22.05
CA ALA A 137 -7.11 3.38 23.23
C ALA A 137 -6.94 1.88 22.90
N PRO A 138 -6.23 1.10 23.74
CA PRO A 138 -6.06 -0.34 23.47
C PRO A 138 -7.37 -1.11 23.33
N ALA A 139 -8.42 -0.68 24.00
CA ALA A 139 -9.76 -1.30 23.91
C ALA A 139 -10.44 -1.08 22.54
N ASP A 140 -10.04 -0.04 21.81
CA ASP A 140 -10.59 0.30 20.49
C ASP A 140 -9.72 -0.25 19.37
N LEU A 141 -8.59 -0.92 19.67
CA LEU A 141 -7.63 -1.44 18.70
C LEU A 141 -7.78 -2.95 18.53
N VAL A 142 -8.06 -3.37 17.31
CA VAL A 142 -8.11 -4.78 16.90
C VAL A 142 -6.92 -5.07 15.99
N LEU A 143 -6.13 -6.09 16.32
CA LEU A 143 -4.97 -6.52 15.55
C LEU A 143 -5.31 -7.77 14.73
N GLU A 144 -5.03 -7.73 13.42
CA GLU A 144 -5.10 -8.88 12.52
C GLU A 144 -3.66 -9.26 12.12
N PRO A 145 -3.08 -10.33 12.66
CA PRO A 145 -1.66 -10.65 12.52
C PRO A 145 -1.35 -11.71 11.45
N ASN A 146 -2.32 -12.19 10.67
CA ASN A 146 -2.14 -13.39 9.84
C ASN A 146 -1.88 -13.07 8.35
N SER A 147 -2.25 -11.88 7.89
CA SER A 147 -2.19 -11.48 6.49
C SER A 147 -0.75 -11.27 5.99
N ARG A 148 -0.45 -11.75 4.79
CA ARG A 148 0.86 -11.59 4.11
C ARG A 148 0.78 -10.80 2.81
N THR A 149 -0.43 -10.54 2.33
CA THR A 149 -0.70 -9.81 1.09
C THR A 149 -1.83 -8.82 1.30
N THR A 150 -1.99 -7.83 0.41
CA THR A 150 -3.11 -6.89 0.48
C THR A 150 -4.47 -7.60 0.32
N TYR A 151 -4.51 -8.67 -0.48
CA TYR A 151 -5.70 -9.51 -0.59
C TYR A 151 -6.06 -10.19 0.74
N GLU A 152 -5.06 -10.74 1.44
CA GLU A 152 -5.28 -11.34 2.77
C GLU A 152 -5.63 -10.31 3.83
N ASN A 153 -5.04 -9.09 3.77
CA ASN A 153 -5.47 -7.98 4.63
C ASN A 153 -6.98 -7.75 4.47
N ALA A 154 -7.47 -7.64 3.23
CA ALA A 154 -8.89 -7.45 2.97
C ALA A 154 -9.73 -8.65 3.42
N LYS A 155 -9.30 -9.88 3.14
CA LYS A 155 -9.97 -11.13 3.50
C LYS A 155 -10.17 -11.26 5.01
N PHE A 156 -9.09 -11.10 5.78
CA PHE A 156 -9.14 -11.31 7.23
C PHE A 156 -9.80 -10.12 7.94
N THR A 157 -9.58 -8.89 7.48
CA THR A 157 -10.33 -7.72 7.97
C THR A 157 -11.82 -7.88 7.71
N ALA A 158 -12.24 -8.34 6.53
CA ALA A 158 -13.64 -8.58 6.23
C ALA A 158 -14.27 -9.61 7.19
N SER A 159 -13.51 -10.63 7.59
CA SER A 159 -13.98 -11.62 8.58
C SER A 159 -14.22 -10.98 9.96
N ILE A 160 -13.36 -10.06 10.38
CA ILE A 160 -13.54 -9.29 11.62
C ILE A 160 -14.77 -8.39 11.52
N LEU A 161 -14.91 -7.66 10.41
CA LEU A 161 -16.01 -6.70 10.21
C LEU A 161 -17.39 -7.35 10.06
N ARG A 162 -17.46 -8.61 9.61
CA ARG A 162 -18.74 -9.33 9.52
C ARG A 162 -19.41 -9.56 10.88
N SER A 163 -18.61 -9.65 11.94
CA SER A 163 -19.12 -9.77 13.32
C SER A 163 -19.48 -8.42 13.94
N GLN A 164 -19.16 -7.31 13.25
CA GLN A 164 -19.40 -5.95 13.70
C GLN A 164 -20.43 -5.30 12.79
N HIS A 165 -21.42 -4.63 13.37
CA HIS A 165 -22.40 -3.84 12.63
C HIS A 165 -21.88 -2.40 12.56
N ASP A 166 -20.99 -2.13 11.56
CA ASP A 166 -20.42 -0.81 11.37
C ASP A 166 -21.30 0.03 10.43
N ASP A 167 -21.58 1.27 10.84
CA ASP A 167 -22.30 2.24 10.01
C ASP A 167 -21.38 2.96 9.04
N SER A 168 -20.12 3.13 9.41
CA SER A 168 -19.10 3.75 8.55
C SER A 168 -17.78 2.99 8.59
N ARG A 169 -17.13 2.86 7.43
CA ARG A 169 -15.83 2.20 7.26
C ARG A 169 -14.88 3.08 6.47
N ILE A 170 -13.67 3.27 6.98
CA ILE A 170 -12.67 4.15 6.40
C ILE A 170 -11.38 3.37 6.23
N LEU A 171 -10.85 3.34 5.00
CA LEU A 171 -9.58 2.69 4.67
C LEU A 171 -8.47 3.72 4.57
N VAL A 172 -7.43 3.57 5.39
CA VAL A 172 -6.24 4.41 5.37
C VAL A 172 -5.10 3.68 4.69
N ALA A 173 -4.65 4.19 3.55
CA ALA A 173 -3.51 3.66 2.81
C ALA A 173 -2.78 4.75 2.04
N SER A 174 -1.58 4.45 1.53
CA SER A 174 -0.87 5.33 0.60
C SER A 174 -1.62 5.42 -0.73
N SER A 175 -1.58 6.58 -1.40
CA SER A 175 -2.33 6.82 -2.64
C SER A 175 -2.08 5.76 -3.70
N TYR A 176 -0.82 5.39 -3.91
CA TYR A 176 -0.42 4.40 -4.93
C TYR A 176 -0.92 2.97 -4.65
N GLN A 177 -1.23 2.61 -3.40
CA GLN A 177 -1.75 1.29 -3.02
C GLN A 177 -3.28 1.27 -2.92
N MET A 178 -3.92 2.42 -2.79
CA MET A 178 -5.35 2.52 -2.48
C MET A 178 -6.23 1.82 -3.51
N ARG A 179 -5.93 1.95 -4.81
CA ARG A 179 -6.72 1.31 -5.87
C ARG A 179 -6.75 -0.22 -5.71
N ARG A 180 -5.59 -0.85 -5.49
CA ARG A 180 -5.52 -2.30 -5.28
C ARG A 180 -6.23 -2.70 -3.99
N ALA A 181 -6.00 -1.98 -2.91
CA ALA A 181 -6.67 -2.25 -1.65
C ALA A 181 -8.20 -2.19 -1.77
N LEU A 182 -8.75 -1.16 -2.43
CA LEU A 182 -10.20 -1.07 -2.68
C LEU A 182 -10.74 -2.22 -3.53
N LEU A 183 -10.00 -2.67 -4.56
CA LEU A 183 -10.40 -3.85 -5.35
C LEU A 183 -10.50 -5.09 -4.46
N ASP A 184 -9.50 -5.31 -3.60
CA ASP A 184 -9.47 -6.45 -2.68
C ASP A 184 -10.60 -6.35 -1.63
N PHE A 185 -10.81 -5.19 -0.99
CA PHE A 185 -11.89 -5.00 -0.01
C PHE A 185 -13.29 -5.16 -0.62
N ARG A 186 -13.53 -4.58 -1.80
CA ARG A 186 -14.80 -4.71 -2.53
C ARG A 186 -15.10 -6.15 -2.92
N HIS A 187 -14.06 -6.93 -3.26
CA HIS A 187 -14.21 -8.36 -3.53
C HIS A 187 -14.83 -9.11 -2.33
N PHE A 188 -14.50 -8.73 -1.11
CA PHE A 188 -15.06 -9.30 0.12
C PHE A 188 -16.33 -8.59 0.62
N GLY A 189 -16.93 -7.73 -0.20
CA GLY A 189 -18.18 -7.02 0.13
C GLY A 189 -18.01 -5.83 1.06
N ILE A 190 -16.79 -5.32 1.20
CA ILE A 190 -16.48 -4.12 1.99
C ILE A 190 -16.17 -2.98 1.04
N ASP A 191 -16.95 -1.90 1.08
CA ASP A 191 -16.69 -0.67 0.30
C ASP A 191 -16.35 0.49 1.25
N PRO A 192 -15.10 0.63 1.68
CA PRO A 192 -14.70 1.65 2.63
C PRO A 192 -14.45 2.99 1.94
N GLN A 193 -14.64 4.08 2.67
CA GLN A 193 -14.24 5.41 2.24
C GLN A 193 -12.70 5.50 2.19
N PRO A 194 -12.08 5.84 1.03
CA PRO A 194 -10.64 5.89 0.89
C PRO A 194 -10.04 7.19 1.43
N VAL A 195 -9.12 7.08 2.37
CA VAL A 195 -8.33 8.20 2.88
C VAL A 195 -6.84 7.98 2.61
N TYR A 196 -6.23 8.90 1.90
CA TYR A 196 -4.79 8.83 1.62
C TYR A 196 -3.97 9.28 2.82
N SER A 197 -3.08 8.42 3.29
CA SER A 197 -2.10 8.78 4.32
C SER A 197 -0.97 9.65 3.80
N ASN A 198 -0.58 9.40 2.56
CA ASN A 198 0.47 10.13 1.85
C ASN A 198 0.32 9.95 0.35
N ARG A 199 0.93 10.85 -0.41
CA ARG A 199 1.05 10.75 -1.88
C ARG A 199 2.52 10.75 -2.28
N ARG A 200 2.85 9.89 -3.22
CA ARG A 200 4.15 9.92 -3.89
C ARG A 200 4.03 10.71 -5.18
N ARG A 201 5.03 11.54 -5.46
CA ARG A 201 5.12 12.29 -6.71
C ARG A 201 6.53 12.16 -7.26
N ALA A 202 6.65 11.64 -8.47
CA ALA A 202 7.92 11.63 -9.17
C ALA A 202 8.39 13.07 -9.42
N GLN A 203 9.67 13.30 -9.21
CA GLN A 203 10.29 14.58 -9.51
C GLN A 203 10.83 14.55 -10.94
N THR A 204 10.08 15.13 -11.88
CA THR A 204 10.52 15.21 -13.28
C THR A 204 11.66 16.21 -13.44
N GLY A 205 12.64 15.86 -14.27
CA GLY A 205 13.80 16.72 -14.55
C GLY A 205 14.83 16.00 -15.44
N TRP A 206 16.00 16.60 -15.62
CA TRP A 206 17.05 16.00 -16.44
C TRP A 206 18.05 15.14 -15.64
N LEU A 207 18.14 15.36 -14.33
CA LEU A 207 19.06 14.62 -13.47
C LEU A 207 18.41 13.34 -12.91
N PRO A 208 19.07 12.17 -13.03
CA PRO A 208 18.62 10.93 -12.41
C PRO A 208 18.51 11.05 -10.88
N ARG A 209 17.45 10.45 -10.31
CA ARG A 209 17.19 10.42 -8.88
C ARG A 209 16.84 9.00 -8.44
N LEU A 210 17.51 8.52 -7.40
CA LEU A 210 17.24 7.19 -6.84
C LEU A 210 15.78 7.07 -6.38
N ARG A 211 15.22 8.11 -5.77
CA ARG A 211 13.83 8.15 -5.31
C ARG A 211 12.82 7.85 -6.43
N ASN A 212 13.05 8.37 -7.64
CA ASN A 212 12.17 8.06 -8.78
C ASN A 212 12.21 6.58 -9.14
N LEU A 213 13.37 5.91 -9.04
CA LEU A 213 13.48 4.47 -9.27
C LEU A 213 12.77 3.66 -8.19
N GLU A 214 12.86 4.07 -6.93
CA GLU A 214 12.12 3.47 -5.82
C GLU A 214 10.60 3.61 -6.04
N ASP A 215 10.15 4.81 -6.41
CA ASP A 215 8.75 5.10 -6.70
C ASP A 215 8.25 4.33 -7.92
N ALA A 216 9.06 4.19 -8.97
CA ALA A 216 8.74 3.37 -10.15
C ALA A 216 8.61 1.88 -9.79
N ASN A 217 9.55 1.36 -8.98
CA ASN A 217 9.49 -0.03 -8.51
C ASN A 217 8.20 -0.29 -7.71
N GLN A 218 7.82 0.65 -6.84
CA GLN A 218 6.60 0.55 -6.06
C GLN A 218 5.35 0.64 -6.95
N ALA A 219 5.31 1.57 -7.91
CA ALA A 219 4.19 1.71 -8.84
C ALA A 219 4.01 0.44 -9.70
N LEU A 220 5.09 -0.13 -10.21
CA LEU A 220 5.05 -1.39 -10.96
C LEU A 220 4.53 -2.55 -10.10
N HIS A 221 4.95 -2.63 -8.83
CA HIS A 221 4.43 -3.64 -7.90
C HIS A 221 2.90 -3.56 -7.76
N GLU A 222 2.37 -2.35 -7.58
CA GLU A 222 0.93 -2.14 -7.46
C GLU A 222 0.18 -2.43 -8.77
N LEU A 223 0.72 -1.99 -9.91
CA LEU A 223 0.10 -2.25 -11.23
C LEU A 223 0.07 -3.74 -11.57
N ILE A 224 1.13 -4.48 -11.25
CA ILE A 224 1.17 -5.95 -11.40
C ILE A 224 0.14 -6.60 -10.47
N GLY A 225 0.03 -6.15 -9.22
CA GLY A 225 -0.97 -6.66 -8.27
C GLY A 225 -2.40 -6.41 -8.75
N ILE A 226 -2.68 -5.22 -9.33
CA ILE A 226 -3.99 -4.91 -9.95
C ILE A 226 -4.25 -5.83 -11.15
N ALA A 227 -3.27 -6.02 -12.03
CA ALA A 227 -3.41 -6.92 -13.17
C ALA A 227 -3.65 -8.37 -12.73
N GLN A 228 -2.90 -8.84 -11.73
CA GLN A 228 -3.06 -10.17 -11.13
C GLN A 228 -4.47 -10.36 -10.56
N PHE A 229 -5.01 -9.36 -9.84
CA PHE A 229 -6.38 -9.40 -9.33
C PHE A 229 -7.39 -9.63 -10.45
N HIS A 230 -7.30 -8.89 -11.56
CA HIS A 230 -8.21 -9.04 -12.69
C HIS A 230 -8.08 -10.40 -13.39
N VAL A 231 -6.85 -10.91 -13.55
CA VAL A 231 -6.59 -12.24 -14.12
C VAL A 231 -7.20 -13.33 -13.24
N TYR A 232 -6.96 -13.31 -11.93
CA TYR A 232 -7.47 -14.31 -11.01
C TYR A 232 -9.00 -14.28 -10.94
N ARG A 233 -9.60 -13.10 -10.95
CA ARG A 233 -11.05 -12.95 -11.02
C ARG A 233 -11.61 -13.51 -12.33
N TRP A 234 -10.94 -13.28 -13.46
CA TRP A 234 -11.36 -13.82 -14.77
C TRP A 234 -11.25 -15.35 -14.83
N LEU A 235 -10.23 -15.92 -14.21
CA LEU A 235 -10.02 -17.37 -14.12
C LEU A 235 -10.90 -18.05 -13.06
N GLY A 236 -11.62 -17.29 -12.24
CA GLY A 236 -12.43 -17.85 -11.14
C GLY A 236 -11.62 -18.45 -10.01
N TRP A 237 -10.41 -17.94 -9.77
CA TRP A 237 -9.50 -18.45 -8.73
C TRP A 237 -9.71 -17.81 -7.35
N PHE A 238 -10.69 -16.95 -7.22
CA PHE A 238 -11.09 -16.31 -5.97
C PHE A 238 -12.42 -16.85 -5.45
#